data_f162021b4b0f6e289514f771048284ee
#
_entry.id   f162021b4b0f6e289514f771048284ee
#
_cell.length_a   1.000
_cell.length_b   1.000
_cell.length_c   1.000
_cell.angle_alpha   90.00
_cell.angle_beta   90.00
_cell.angle_gamma   90.00
#
_symmetry.space_group_name_H-M   'P 1'
#
loop_
_entity.id
_entity.type
_entity.pdbx_description
1 polymer ?
#
loop_
_entity_poly.entity_id
_entity_poly.type
_entity_poly.pdbx_seq_one_letter_code
_entity_poly.pdbx_strand_id
1 'polypeptide(L)'
;MRVQNSRTNESAYKWEEIMKKNILATVAMVAAMGVASAAQATELRLSHQWSNKDIRHQVAQIVADGVAEANVDLDIKIFGSKSLFKPREQYRPLSRGQLDMTVLPLSYAGGQQPAFNLTLMPGLVKNHDHAARLSKSPYMEALEAKMAEDDVMVLVHGYLAGGFVGKDKCITGPADVDGLQTRAAGKAFEQMLAGANASITSMASSEIYNAMQTGILNAANTSSSSFVSYRIYEQVACYTPATEDFALWFMYQPLLMNKSTFEGLSADQQNALLAAAEKAEAFYLEEAKKQDAASVKVFQDAGVEIASMSAEDFDAWRALAQETSYKLFVADVPDGQDLLDMALAVE
;
A
#
# COMPACT_ATOMS: atom_id res chain seq x y z
N MET A 1 13.30 -97.99 17.46
CA MET A 1 13.22 -97.07 16.35
C MET A 1 12.31 -95.86 16.77
N ARG A 2 12.83 -94.90 17.51
CA ARG A 2 12.16 -93.65 17.90
C ARG A 2 13.19 -92.66 18.47
N VAL A 3 13.96 -92.02 17.61
CA VAL A 3 14.75 -90.85 17.97
C VAL A 3 14.85 -89.99 16.70
N GLN A 4 13.94 -89.12 16.44
CA GLN A 4 14.11 -88.04 15.46
C GLN A 4 12.86 -87.09 15.48
N ASN A 5 12.56 -86.35 16.54
CA ASN A 5 11.54 -85.28 16.47
C ASN A 5 11.69 -84.19 17.54
N SER A 6 12.85 -84.08 18.18
CA SER A 6 13.00 -82.98 19.20
C SER A 6 13.82 -81.76 18.76
N ARG A 7 14.53 -81.84 17.64
CA ARG A 7 15.42 -80.73 17.21
C ARG A 7 14.76 -79.66 16.30
N THR A 8 13.62 -79.94 15.72
CA THR A 8 12.91 -79.01 14.86
C THR A 8 12.07 -77.98 15.60
N ASN A 9 11.62 -78.21 16.82
CA ASN A 9 10.81 -77.32 17.58
C ASN A 9 11.61 -76.22 18.31
N GLU A 10 12.85 -76.46 18.69
CA GLU A 10 13.67 -75.40 19.35
C GLU A 10 14.21 -74.36 18.38
N SER A 11 14.44 -74.71 17.14
CA SER A 11 14.88 -73.73 16.15
C SER A 11 13.76 -72.77 15.69
N ALA A 12 12.51 -73.29 15.59
CA ALA A 12 11.36 -72.49 15.23
C ALA A 12 11.02 -71.43 16.30
N TYR A 13 11.12 -71.80 17.61
CA TYR A 13 10.89 -70.87 18.72
C TYR A 13 11.96 -69.76 18.80
N LYS A 14 13.25 -70.07 18.49
CA LYS A 14 14.31 -69.06 18.46
C LYS A 14 14.13 -68.06 17.33
N TRP A 15 13.65 -68.50 16.18
CA TRP A 15 13.38 -67.62 15.04
C TRP A 15 12.20 -66.69 15.27
N GLU A 16 11.15 -67.14 15.94
CA GLU A 16 10.00 -66.26 16.32
C GLU A 16 10.37 -65.20 17.35
N GLU A 17 11.23 -65.52 18.34
CA GLU A 17 11.71 -64.52 19.31
C GLU A 17 12.62 -63.46 18.69
N ILE A 18 13.50 -63.90 17.76
CA ILE A 18 14.38 -62.96 17.04
C ILE A 18 13.58 -62.05 16.10
N MET A 19 12.57 -62.57 15.41
CA MET A 19 11.67 -61.79 14.58
C MET A 19 10.85 -60.76 15.40
N LYS A 20 10.29 -61.18 16.55
CA LYS A 20 9.57 -60.29 17.44
C LYS A 20 10.43 -59.19 18.03
N LYS A 21 11.70 -59.49 18.41
CA LYS A 21 12.66 -58.44 18.86
C LYS A 21 13.08 -57.50 17.74
N ASN A 22 13.27 -57.96 16.53
CA ASN A 22 13.64 -57.13 15.38
C ASN A 22 12.46 -56.25 14.91
N ILE A 23 11.23 -56.75 14.95
CA ILE A 23 10.00 -55.98 14.64
C ILE A 23 9.80 -54.88 15.69
N LEU A 24 9.96 -55.17 16.99
CA LEU A 24 9.87 -54.19 18.06
C LEU A 24 10.97 -53.12 17.98
N ALA A 25 12.20 -53.48 17.60
CA ALA A 25 13.32 -52.55 17.39
C ALA A 25 13.07 -51.68 16.16
N THR A 26 12.49 -52.20 15.08
CA THR A 26 12.18 -51.44 13.87
C THR A 26 11.01 -50.47 14.09
N VAL A 27 9.98 -50.89 14.85
CA VAL A 27 8.86 -49.99 15.22
C VAL A 27 9.29 -48.90 16.18
N ALA A 28 10.22 -49.19 17.12
CA ALA A 28 10.77 -48.16 18.02
C ALA A 28 11.70 -47.19 17.27
N MET A 29 12.41 -47.60 16.22
CA MET A 29 13.26 -46.71 15.41
C MET A 29 12.47 -45.86 14.43
N VAL A 30 11.31 -46.30 13.96
CA VAL A 30 10.37 -45.52 13.13
C VAL A 30 9.59 -44.51 14.00
N ALA A 31 9.29 -44.83 15.27
CA ALA A 31 8.66 -43.93 16.20
C ALA A 31 9.63 -42.86 16.76
N ALA A 32 10.94 -43.06 16.72
CA ALA A 32 11.97 -42.11 17.10
C ALA A 32 12.42 -41.18 15.97
N MET A 33 12.06 -41.45 14.72
CA MET A 33 12.05 -40.46 13.64
C MET A 33 10.79 -39.58 13.79
N GLY A 34 10.58 -39.05 15.00
CA GLY A 34 9.72 -37.93 15.22
C GLY A 34 10.16 -36.84 14.27
N VAL A 35 9.26 -36.52 13.34
CA VAL A 35 9.35 -35.44 12.39
C VAL A 35 9.82 -34.20 13.16
N ALA A 36 11.12 -33.95 13.18
CA ALA A 36 11.62 -32.59 13.29
C ALA A 36 11.15 -31.93 12.01
N SER A 37 9.88 -31.52 11.94
CA SER A 37 9.47 -30.45 11.04
C SER A 37 10.41 -29.31 11.42
N ALA A 38 11.46 -29.10 10.65
CA ALA A 38 12.14 -27.83 10.66
C ALA A 38 10.98 -26.82 10.49
N ALA A 39 10.65 -26.11 11.54
CA ALA A 39 9.71 -25.03 11.46
C ALA A 39 10.29 -24.09 10.42
N GLN A 40 9.79 -24.17 9.20
CA GLN A 40 10.18 -23.26 8.14
C GLN A 40 9.55 -21.95 8.53
N ALA A 41 10.36 -20.88 8.63
CA ALA A 41 9.86 -19.55 8.93
C ALA A 41 8.69 -19.24 8.00
N THR A 42 7.61 -18.68 8.53
CA THR A 42 6.47 -18.23 7.74
C THR A 42 6.95 -17.07 6.87
N GLU A 43 6.89 -17.19 5.55
CA GLU A 43 7.24 -16.12 4.62
C GLU A 43 5.98 -15.37 4.20
N LEU A 44 5.89 -14.07 4.50
CA LEU A 44 4.87 -13.16 4.01
C LEU A 44 5.37 -12.42 2.76
N ARG A 45 4.51 -12.25 1.75
CA ARG A 45 4.82 -11.54 0.52
C ARG A 45 4.23 -10.14 0.58
N LEU A 46 5.10 -9.12 0.47
CA LEU A 46 4.72 -7.74 0.40
C LEU A 46 4.96 -7.19 -1.01
N SER A 47 3.95 -6.65 -1.67
CA SER A 47 4.05 -6.11 -3.02
C SER A 47 3.79 -4.60 -3.05
N HIS A 48 4.54 -3.87 -3.89
CA HIS A 48 4.28 -2.45 -4.19
C HIS A 48 4.90 -2.03 -5.53
N GLN A 49 4.56 -0.80 -6.00
CA GLN A 49 4.97 -0.34 -7.33
C GLN A 49 6.28 0.47 -7.38
N TRP A 50 6.84 0.88 -6.26
CA TRP A 50 7.94 1.83 -6.17
C TRP A 50 9.32 1.17 -6.13
N SER A 51 10.36 1.95 -6.44
CA SER A 51 11.75 1.53 -6.30
C SER A 51 12.18 1.50 -4.82
N ASN A 52 13.34 0.91 -4.54
CA ASN A 52 13.91 0.86 -3.18
C ASN A 52 14.34 2.21 -2.60
N LYS A 53 14.33 3.29 -3.40
CA LYS A 53 14.62 4.65 -2.94
C LYS A 53 13.39 5.42 -2.47
N ASP A 54 12.21 4.89 -2.71
CA ASP A 54 10.96 5.53 -2.36
C ASP A 54 10.58 5.31 -0.89
N ILE A 55 10.01 6.31 -0.25
CA ILE A 55 9.59 6.25 1.16
C ILE A 55 8.69 5.04 1.47
N ARG A 56 7.82 4.67 0.54
CA ARG A 56 6.89 3.53 0.72
C ARG A 56 7.60 2.18 0.72
N HIS A 57 8.71 2.07 -0.01
CA HIS A 57 9.59 0.91 0.12
C HIS A 57 10.33 0.93 1.47
N GLN A 58 10.79 2.10 1.91
CA GLN A 58 11.48 2.23 3.21
C GLN A 58 10.56 1.86 4.37
N VAL A 59 9.28 2.27 4.32
CA VAL A 59 8.24 1.83 5.27
C VAL A 59 8.09 0.31 5.29
N ALA A 60 7.99 -0.32 4.11
CA ALA A 60 7.93 -1.78 4.01
C ALA A 60 9.20 -2.46 4.55
N GLN A 61 10.38 -1.87 4.29
CA GLN A 61 11.66 -2.39 4.78
C GLN A 61 11.78 -2.30 6.31
N ILE A 62 11.34 -1.18 6.93
CA ILE A 62 11.33 -1.03 8.39
C ILE A 62 10.47 -2.12 9.05
N VAL A 63 9.32 -2.45 8.45
CA VAL A 63 8.47 -3.53 8.96
C VAL A 63 9.16 -4.88 8.80
N ALA A 64 9.76 -5.16 7.64
CA ALA A 64 10.47 -6.41 7.38
C ALA A 64 11.69 -6.59 8.32
N ASP A 65 12.50 -5.55 8.47
CA ASP A 65 13.68 -5.57 9.35
C ASP A 65 13.27 -5.74 10.81
N GLY A 66 12.24 -5.03 11.27
CA GLY A 66 11.74 -5.14 12.66
C GLY A 66 11.20 -6.53 13.00
N VAL A 67 10.55 -7.21 12.04
CA VAL A 67 10.11 -8.60 12.22
C VAL A 67 11.31 -9.55 12.24
N ALA A 68 12.28 -9.39 11.35
CA ALA A 68 13.49 -10.20 11.33
C ALA A 68 14.32 -10.05 12.63
N GLU A 69 14.44 -8.83 13.16
CA GLU A 69 15.12 -8.56 14.43
C GLU A 69 14.43 -9.24 15.64
N ALA A 70 13.12 -9.45 15.58
CA ALA A 70 12.36 -10.10 16.65
C ALA A 70 12.62 -11.61 16.76
N ASN A 71 13.17 -12.27 15.73
CA ASN A 71 13.47 -13.70 15.68
C ASN A 71 12.29 -14.61 16.06
N VAL A 72 11.12 -14.36 15.45
CA VAL A 72 9.86 -15.08 15.72
C VAL A 72 9.46 -16.06 14.62
N ASP A 73 10.41 -16.59 13.86
CA ASP A 73 10.20 -17.49 12.72
C ASP A 73 9.20 -16.91 11.69
N LEU A 74 9.30 -15.60 11.44
CA LEU A 74 8.53 -14.84 10.46
C LEU A 74 9.48 -14.04 9.59
N ASP A 75 9.28 -14.09 8.27
CA ASP A 75 10.05 -13.31 7.30
C ASP A 75 9.10 -12.56 6.36
N ILE A 76 9.52 -11.38 5.87
CA ILE A 76 8.75 -10.58 4.93
C ILE A 76 9.56 -10.34 3.66
N LYS A 77 9.11 -10.93 2.56
CA LYS A 77 9.73 -10.76 1.25
C LYS A 77 9.09 -9.62 0.47
N ILE A 78 9.86 -8.58 0.19
CA ILE A 78 9.38 -7.38 -0.51
C ILE A 78 9.55 -7.53 -2.02
N PHE A 79 8.44 -7.38 -2.75
CA PHE A 79 8.36 -7.35 -4.19
C PHE A 79 8.06 -5.92 -4.67
N GLY A 80 9.12 -5.11 -4.78
CA GLY A 80 9.05 -3.73 -5.25
C GLY A 80 8.93 -3.61 -6.77
N SER A 81 8.83 -2.37 -7.26
CA SER A 81 8.84 -2.04 -8.69
C SER A 81 7.82 -2.79 -9.54
N LYS A 82 6.62 -3.08 -8.97
CA LYS A 82 5.54 -3.85 -9.63
C LYS A 82 5.96 -5.24 -10.14
N SER A 83 6.94 -5.86 -9.48
CA SER A 83 7.49 -7.15 -9.91
C SER A 83 6.55 -8.34 -9.67
N LEU A 84 5.59 -8.24 -8.74
CA LEU A 84 4.64 -9.31 -8.44
C LEU A 84 3.24 -9.02 -8.99
N PHE A 85 2.68 -7.83 -8.70
CA PHE A 85 1.38 -7.39 -9.19
C PHE A 85 1.46 -5.99 -9.78
N LYS A 86 0.60 -5.69 -10.78
CA LYS A 86 0.48 -4.33 -11.29
C LYS A 86 -0.13 -3.39 -10.24
N PRO A 87 0.16 -2.08 -10.32
CA PRO A 87 -0.22 -1.13 -9.26
C PRO A 87 -1.69 -1.13 -8.88
N ARG A 88 -2.60 -1.19 -9.85
CA ARG A 88 -4.06 -1.16 -9.62
C ARG A 88 -4.68 -2.54 -9.39
N GLU A 89 -3.90 -3.60 -9.46
CA GLU A 89 -4.37 -4.98 -9.33
C GLU A 89 -4.06 -5.61 -7.96
N GLN A 90 -3.46 -4.86 -7.01
CA GLN A 90 -2.93 -5.43 -5.76
C GLN A 90 -3.99 -5.69 -4.69
N TYR A 91 -5.05 -4.87 -4.62
CA TYR A 91 -6.07 -4.99 -3.58
C TYR A 91 -6.86 -6.30 -3.65
N ARG A 92 -7.23 -6.73 -4.85
CA ARG A 92 -8.02 -7.96 -5.05
C ARG A 92 -7.27 -9.24 -4.63
N PRO A 93 -5.99 -9.47 -5.01
CA PRO A 93 -5.23 -10.60 -4.45
C PRO A 93 -5.00 -10.49 -2.95
N LEU A 94 -4.84 -9.28 -2.40
CA LEU A 94 -4.75 -9.06 -0.96
C LEU A 94 -6.03 -9.52 -0.25
N SER A 95 -7.20 -9.06 -0.69
CA SER A 95 -8.50 -9.42 -0.08
C SER A 95 -8.83 -10.91 -0.19
N ARG A 96 -8.14 -11.67 -1.05
CA ARG A 96 -8.33 -13.12 -1.24
C ARG A 96 -7.22 -13.98 -0.62
N GLY A 97 -6.32 -13.39 0.15
CA GLY A 97 -5.16 -14.09 0.73
C GLY A 97 -4.17 -14.64 -0.31
N GLN A 98 -4.22 -14.15 -1.55
CA GLN A 98 -3.25 -14.48 -2.61
C GLN A 98 -2.00 -13.60 -2.55
N LEU A 99 -2.07 -12.52 -1.81
CA LEU A 99 -1.00 -11.61 -1.42
C LEU A 99 -1.18 -11.31 0.07
N ASP A 100 -0.10 -11.31 0.83
CA ASP A 100 -0.19 -11.16 2.28
C ASP A 100 -0.22 -9.69 2.69
N MET A 101 0.59 -8.84 2.02
CA MET A 101 0.77 -7.43 2.36
C MET A 101 0.95 -6.56 1.10
N THR A 102 0.54 -5.30 1.17
CA THR A 102 0.81 -4.32 0.11
C THR A 102 0.92 -2.90 0.64
N VAL A 103 1.78 -2.08 0.04
CA VAL A 103 1.64 -0.61 0.15
C VAL A 103 0.87 -0.15 -1.08
N LEU A 104 -0.29 0.47 -0.87
CA LEU A 104 -1.22 0.77 -1.95
C LEU A 104 -1.82 2.18 -1.80
N PRO A 105 -1.84 3.01 -2.87
CA PRO A 105 -2.75 4.15 -2.92
C PRO A 105 -4.19 3.67 -2.85
N LEU A 106 -4.90 3.91 -1.75
CA LEU A 106 -6.18 3.24 -1.51
C LEU A 106 -7.24 3.59 -2.56
N SER A 107 -7.20 4.80 -3.14
CA SER A 107 -8.06 5.19 -4.26
C SER A 107 -7.89 4.30 -5.51
N TYR A 108 -6.80 3.53 -5.64
CA TYR A 108 -6.65 2.56 -6.73
C TYR A 108 -7.60 1.37 -6.61
N ALA A 109 -8.08 1.10 -5.40
CA ALA A 109 -9.11 0.11 -5.11
C ALA A 109 -10.55 0.68 -5.18
N GLY A 110 -10.71 1.98 -5.49
CA GLY A 110 -12.01 2.65 -5.56
C GLY A 110 -13.00 2.07 -6.59
N GLY A 111 -12.51 1.28 -7.54
CA GLY A 111 -13.38 0.50 -8.45
C GLY A 111 -13.98 -0.76 -7.81
N GLN A 112 -13.39 -1.28 -6.73
CA GLN A 112 -13.86 -2.44 -5.97
C GLN A 112 -14.69 -2.00 -4.77
N GLN A 113 -14.21 -0.98 -4.04
CA GLN A 113 -14.91 -0.34 -2.94
C GLN A 113 -15.00 1.17 -3.19
N PRO A 114 -16.16 1.68 -3.67
CA PRO A 114 -16.32 3.08 -4.05
C PRO A 114 -16.03 4.10 -2.93
N ALA A 115 -16.22 3.73 -1.67
CA ALA A 115 -15.91 4.56 -0.51
C ALA A 115 -14.42 4.98 -0.46
N PHE A 116 -13.51 4.15 -1.00
CA PHE A 116 -12.08 4.45 -1.01
C PHE A 116 -11.70 5.63 -1.92
N ASN A 117 -12.59 6.06 -2.81
CA ASN A 117 -12.36 7.30 -3.58
C ASN A 117 -12.29 8.55 -2.70
N LEU A 118 -12.90 8.53 -1.49
CA LEU A 118 -12.81 9.63 -0.54
C LEU A 118 -11.39 9.86 -0.02
N THR A 119 -10.54 8.85 -0.03
CA THR A 119 -9.14 8.92 0.43
C THR A 119 -8.22 9.75 -0.48
N LEU A 120 -8.73 10.22 -1.60
CA LEU A 120 -8.09 11.19 -2.48
C LEU A 120 -9.10 12.27 -2.92
N MET A 121 -10.00 12.70 -2.04
CA MET A 121 -10.91 13.79 -2.35
C MET A 121 -10.13 15.12 -2.41
N PRO A 122 -10.22 15.87 -3.53
CA PRO A 122 -9.44 17.09 -3.69
C PRO A 122 -9.70 18.11 -2.58
N GLY A 123 -8.63 18.59 -1.93
CA GLY A 123 -8.69 19.60 -0.89
C GLY A 123 -9.37 19.18 0.42
N LEU A 124 -9.68 17.88 0.61
CA LEU A 124 -10.24 17.36 1.86
C LEU A 124 -9.20 17.35 2.98
N VAL A 125 -8.00 16.88 2.71
CA VAL A 125 -6.90 16.84 3.68
C VAL A 125 -6.09 18.12 3.54
N LYS A 126 -6.02 18.90 4.62
CA LYS A 126 -5.39 20.24 4.61
C LYS A 126 -3.86 20.19 4.61
N ASN A 127 -3.29 19.36 5.49
CA ASN A 127 -1.86 19.21 5.71
C ASN A 127 -1.56 17.88 6.44
N HIS A 128 -0.29 17.59 6.72
CA HIS A 128 0.13 16.37 7.39
C HIS A 128 -0.43 16.21 8.80
N ASP A 129 -0.59 17.31 9.56
CA ASP A 129 -1.16 17.26 10.91
C ASP A 129 -2.65 16.92 10.88
N HIS A 130 -3.36 17.46 9.90
CA HIS A 130 -4.75 17.07 9.63
C HIS A 130 -4.83 15.60 9.19
N ALA A 131 -3.94 15.14 8.32
CA ALA A 131 -3.84 13.73 7.91
C ALA A 131 -3.63 12.78 9.10
N ALA A 132 -2.76 13.16 10.05
CA ALA A 132 -2.52 12.39 11.26
C ALA A 132 -3.76 12.31 12.17
N ARG A 133 -4.57 13.37 12.23
CA ARG A 133 -5.87 13.35 12.96
C ARG A 133 -6.90 12.49 12.24
N LEU A 134 -6.97 12.59 10.91
CA LEU A 134 -7.85 11.74 10.10
C LEU A 134 -7.59 10.25 10.31
N SER A 135 -6.32 9.83 10.44
CA SER A 135 -5.95 8.44 10.71
C SER A 135 -6.47 7.89 12.04
N LYS A 136 -6.93 8.75 12.95
CA LYS A 136 -7.42 8.39 14.30
C LYS A 136 -8.87 8.84 14.52
N SER A 137 -9.61 9.06 13.44
CA SER A 137 -10.96 9.62 13.49
C SER A 137 -12.03 8.57 13.21
N PRO A 138 -13.29 8.82 13.56
CA PRO A 138 -14.42 7.96 13.19
C PRO A 138 -14.53 7.72 11.67
N TYR A 139 -14.08 8.67 10.86
CA TYR A 139 -13.97 8.47 9.41
C TYR A 139 -13.04 7.31 9.05
N MET A 140 -11.84 7.25 9.67
CA MET A 140 -10.90 6.15 9.40
C MET A 140 -11.45 4.83 9.91
N GLU A 141 -12.06 4.79 11.10
CA GLU A 141 -12.71 3.59 11.63
C GLU A 141 -13.78 3.05 10.67
N ALA A 142 -14.58 3.94 10.06
CA ALA A 142 -15.58 3.54 9.06
C ALA A 142 -14.94 2.99 7.78
N LEU A 143 -13.80 3.53 7.32
CA LEU A 143 -13.06 2.98 6.18
C LEU A 143 -12.42 1.64 6.50
N GLU A 144 -11.85 1.48 7.69
CA GLU A 144 -11.27 0.22 8.15
C GLU A 144 -12.33 -0.88 8.29
N ALA A 145 -13.54 -0.54 8.74
CA ALA A 145 -14.66 -1.47 8.76
C ALA A 145 -14.97 -2.00 7.35
N LYS A 146 -14.96 -1.14 6.33
CA LYS A 146 -15.14 -1.55 4.92
C LYS A 146 -13.97 -2.40 4.40
N MET A 147 -12.74 -2.11 4.81
CA MET A 147 -11.59 -2.96 4.49
C MET A 147 -11.70 -4.34 5.17
N ALA A 148 -12.19 -4.38 6.40
CA ALA A 148 -12.38 -5.62 7.15
C ALA A 148 -13.47 -6.54 6.53
N GLU A 149 -14.50 -5.97 5.89
CA GLU A 149 -15.48 -6.74 5.09
C GLU A 149 -14.81 -7.46 3.90
N ASP A 150 -13.73 -6.88 3.38
CA ASP A 150 -12.90 -7.45 2.30
C ASP A 150 -11.73 -8.32 2.83
N ASP A 151 -11.73 -8.68 4.12
CA ASP A 151 -10.63 -9.41 4.77
C ASP A 151 -9.28 -8.67 4.72
N VAL A 152 -9.30 -7.35 4.80
CA VAL A 152 -8.12 -6.47 4.78
C VAL A 152 -8.04 -5.66 6.06
N MET A 153 -6.83 -5.46 6.58
CA MET A 153 -6.55 -4.58 7.71
C MET A 153 -5.43 -3.60 7.41
N VAL A 154 -5.40 -2.50 8.14
CA VAL A 154 -4.31 -1.53 8.09
C VAL A 154 -3.25 -1.91 9.11
N LEU A 155 -1.99 -1.96 8.67
CA LEU A 155 -0.84 -2.11 9.56
C LEU A 155 -0.12 -0.79 9.80
N VAL A 156 0.01 0.05 8.75
CA VAL A 156 0.69 1.35 8.84
C VAL A 156 -0.17 2.38 8.14
N HIS A 157 -0.60 3.41 8.86
CA HIS A 157 -1.21 4.58 8.24
C HIS A 157 -0.16 5.43 7.55
N GLY A 158 -0.52 6.00 6.40
CA GLY A 158 0.37 6.90 5.68
C GLY A 158 -0.38 7.78 4.71
N TYR A 159 -0.07 9.05 4.75
CA TYR A 159 -0.56 10.05 3.81
C TYR A 159 0.61 10.77 3.15
N LEU A 160 0.48 11.05 1.88
CA LEU A 160 1.45 11.84 1.13
C LEU A 160 0.78 13.02 0.47
N ALA A 161 1.35 14.19 0.66
CA ALA A 161 1.02 15.37 -0.11
C ALA A 161 1.63 15.29 -1.51
N GLY A 162 1.11 16.09 -2.41
CA GLY A 162 1.61 16.20 -3.78
C GLY A 162 1.09 17.46 -4.45
N GLY A 163 1.32 17.53 -5.76
CA GLY A 163 0.98 18.71 -6.53
C GLY A 163 0.75 18.40 -7.99
N PHE A 164 0.94 19.40 -8.81
CA PHE A 164 0.86 19.30 -10.26
C PHE A 164 2.24 19.47 -10.92
N VAL A 165 2.41 18.82 -12.04
CA VAL A 165 3.49 19.11 -13.00
C VAL A 165 2.89 19.39 -14.36
N GLY A 166 3.46 20.35 -15.07
CA GLY A 166 3.11 20.65 -16.44
C GLY A 166 4.31 20.52 -17.37
N LYS A 167 4.08 19.94 -18.54
CA LYS A 167 5.14 19.69 -19.52
C LYS A 167 5.71 21.01 -20.08
N ASP A 168 4.83 21.96 -20.38
CA ASP A 168 5.19 23.19 -21.07
C ASP A 168 4.79 24.47 -20.30
N LYS A 169 3.95 24.36 -19.26
CA LYS A 169 3.45 25.48 -18.45
C LYS A 169 3.13 25.05 -17.02
N CYS A 170 3.03 26.00 -16.12
CA CYS A 170 2.59 25.78 -14.75
C CYS A 170 1.08 25.50 -14.67
N ILE A 171 0.67 24.74 -13.64
CA ILE A 171 -0.73 24.46 -13.33
C ILE A 171 -0.97 24.96 -11.90
N THR A 172 -1.62 26.10 -11.75
CA THR A 172 -1.99 26.67 -10.45
C THR A 172 -3.51 26.69 -10.25
N GLY A 173 -4.27 27.16 -11.22
CA GLY A 173 -5.73 27.23 -11.17
C GLY A 173 -6.44 26.29 -12.14
N PRO A 174 -7.78 26.17 -12.02
CA PRO A 174 -8.58 25.28 -12.90
C PRO A 174 -8.47 25.60 -14.39
N ALA A 175 -8.31 26.88 -14.76
CA ALA A 175 -8.18 27.29 -16.16
C ALA A 175 -6.88 26.79 -16.83
N ASP A 176 -5.85 26.45 -16.05
CA ASP A 176 -4.58 26.01 -16.58
C ASP A 176 -4.61 24.62 -17.20
N VAL A 177 -5.60 23.81 -16.84
CA VAL A 177 -5.74 22.44 -17.38
C VAL A 177 -6.72 22.36 -18.55
N ASP A 178 -7.35 23.47 -18.95
CA ASP A 178 -8.29 23.51 -20.06
C ASP A 178 -7.67 22.92 -21.35
N GLY A 179 -8.33 21.88 -21.89
CA GLY A 179 -7.91 21.16 -23.08
C GLY A 179 -6.63 20.30 -22.93
N LEU A 180 -5.96 20.29 -21.76
CA LEU A 180 -4.75 19.49 -21.56
C LEU A 180 -5.06 18.02 -21.36
N GLN A 181 -4.21 17.15 -21.93
CA GLN A 181 -4.17 15.72 -21.55
C GLN A 181 -3.53 15.59 -20.18
N THR A 182 -4.37 15.33 -19.17
CA THR A 182 -3.96 15.33 -17.76
C THR A 182 -4.12 13.97 -17.14
N ARG A 183 -3.09 13.50 -16.45
CA ARG A 183 -3.18 12.29 -15.63
C ARG A 183 -3.90 12.58 -14.33
N ALA A 184 -4.83 11.71 -13.96
CA ALA A 184 -5.41 11.68 -12.63
C ALA A 184 -5.11 10.37 -11.87
N ALA A 185 -5.02 10.48 -10.53
CA ALA A 185 -4.66 9.36 -9.67
C ALA A 185 -5.85 8.46 -9.32
N GLY A 186 -7.08 8.96 -9.39
CA GLY A 186 -8.30 8.25 -9.05
C GLY A 186 -9.54 9.07 -9.38
N LYS A 187 -10.72 8.43 -9.23
CA LYS A 187 -12.01 8.93 -9.70
C LYS A 187 -12.33 10.35 -9.26
N ALA A 188 -12.05 10.69 -7.99
CA ALA A 188 -12.34 12.04 -7.48
C ALA A 188 -11.54 13.13 -8.22
N PHE A 189 -10.23 12.92 -8.45
CA PHE A 189 -9.43 13.85 -9.25
C PHE A 189 -9.81 13.85 -10.74
N GLU A 190 -10.18 12.68 -11.29
CA GLU A 190 -10.69 12.59 -12.66
C GLU A 190 -11.92 13.48 -12.87
N GLN A 191 -12.87 13.42 -11.94
CA GLN A 191 -14.10 14.19 -12.00
C GLN A 191 -13.85 15.71 -11.88
N MET A 192 -12.99 16.13 -10.95
CA MET A 192 -12.63 17.55 -10.80
C MET A 192 -11.91 18.09 -12.04
N LEU A 193 -10.92 17.39 -12.54
CA LEU A 193 -10.17 17.82 -13.72
C LEU A 193 -11.03 17.82 -14.99
N ALA A 194 -11.93 16.84 -15.14
CA ALA A 194 -12.91 16.85 -16.23
C ALA A 194 -13.85 18.06 -16.13
N GLY A 195 -14.23 18.45 -14.90
CA GLY A 195 -15.01 19.68 -14.64
C GLY A 195 -14.26 20.96 -15.03
N ALA A 196 -12.91 20.92 -15.03
CA ALA A 196 -12.04 21.99 -15.55
C ALA A 196 -11.75 21.85 -17.06
N ASN A 197 -12.51 21.03 -17.79
CA ASN A 197 -12.36 20.77 -19.23
C ASN A 197 -10.99 20.11 -19.62
N ALA A 198 -10.33 19.42 -18.70
CA ALA A 198 -9.16 18.60 -19.01
C ALA A 198 -9.58 17.29 -19.71
N SER A 199 -8.75 16.81 -20.62
CA SER A 199 -8.85 15.44 -21.16
C SER A 199 -8.14 14.46 -20.21
N ILE A 200 -8.87 13.47 -19.70
CA ILE A 200 -8.36 12.63 -18.61
C ILE A 200 -7.72 11.35 -19.13
N THR A 201 -6.53 11.06 -18.62
CA THR A 201 -5.87 9.76 -18.77
C THR A 201 -5.66 9.13 -17.38
N SER A 202 -6.41 8.07 -17.09
CA SER A 202 -6.31 7.34 -15.82
C SER A 202 -5.18 6.30 -15.91
N MET A 203 -4.11 6.50 -15.13
CA MET A 203 -2.96 5.58 -15.09
C MET A 203 -2.28 5.58 -13.72
N ALA A 204 -1.46 4.55 -13.45
CA ALA A 204 -0.64 4.49 -12.25
C ALA A 204 0.48 5.53 -12.30
N SER A 205 0.95 6.01 -11.12
CA SER A 205 2.04 6.99 -11.05
C SER A 205 3.35 6.48 -11.68
N SER A 206 3.59 5.18 -11.68
CA SER A 206 4.76 4.55 -12.32
C SER A 206 4.75 4.60 -13.86
N GLU A 207 3.69 5.14 -14.47
CA GLU A 207 3.56 5.27 -15.93
C GLU A 207 3.71 6.72 -16.40
N ILE A 208 3.68 7.70 -15.46
CA ILE A 208 3.70 9.14 -15.77
C ILE A 208 4.95 9.52 -16.56
N TYR A 209 6.14 9.06 -16.15
CA TYR A 209 7.40 9.40 -16.81
C TYR A 209 7.35 9.12 -18.31
N ASN A 210 7.02 7.89 -18.69
CA ASN A 210 6.95 7.50 -20.09
C ASN A 210 5.84 8.23 -20.86
N ALA A 211 4.69 8.46 -20.20
CA ALA A 211 3.58 9.18 -20.83
C ALA A 211 3.91 10.67 -21.08
N MET A 212 4.65 11.32 -20.18
CA MET A 212 5.18 12.66 -20.39
C MET A 212 6.24 12.67 -21.49
N GLN A 213 7.20 11.74 -21.46
CA GLN A 213 8.27 11.62 -22.45
C GLN A 213 7.71 11.45 -23.87
N THR A 214 6.71 10.61 -24.06
CA THR A 214 6.10 10.32 -25.36
C THR A 214 5.04 11.34 -25.80
N GLY A 215 4.72 12.33 -24.96
CA GLY A 215 3.71 13.35 -25.28
C GLY A 215 2.26 12.90 -25.14
N ILE A 216 2.01 11.75 -24.51
CA ILE A 216 0.65 11.28 -24.14
C ILE A 216 0.03 12.20 -23.10
N LEU A 217 0.85 12.77 -22.20
CA LEU A 217 0.43 13.70 -21.15
C LEU A 217 1.06 15.07 -21.35
N ASN A 218 0.27 16.12 -21.07
CA ASN A 218 0.73 17.50 -20.91
C ASN A 218 0.85 17.90 -19.44
N ALA A 219 0.06 17.30 -18.56
CA ALA A 219 0.06 17.56 -17.12
C ALA A 219 -0.18 16.28 -16.32
N ALA A 220 0.25 16.29 -15.07
CA ALA A 220 -0.04 15.20 -14.12
C ALA A 220 -0.08 15.73 -12.69
N ASN A 221 -0.81 15.00 -11.83
CA ASN A 221 -0.76 15.14 -10.38
C ASN A 221 -0.29 13.83 -9.75
N THR A 222 0.51 13.90 -8.70
CA THR A 222 0.89 12.75 -7.86
C THR A 222 1.57 13.24 -6.58
N SER A 223 2.04 12.31 -5.71
CA SER A 223 2.78 12.68 -4.50
C SER A 223 4.16 13.26 -4.82
N SER A 224 4.65 14.15 -3.95
CA SER A 224 6.00 14.73 -4.02
C SER A 224 7.06 13.63 -4.13
N SER A 225 6.95 12.57 -3.32
CA SER A 225 7.85 11.41 -3.39
C SER A 225 7.80 10.65 -4.71
N SER A 226 6.62 10.52 -5.36
CA SER A 226 6.52 9.90 -6.68
C SER A 226 7.15 10.76 -7.77
N PHE A 227 6.99 12.08 -7.70
CA PHE A 227 7.64 12.99 -8.65
C PHE A 227 9.16 12.82 -8.64
N VAL A 228 9.76 12.65 -7.46
CA VAL A 228 11.20 12.42 -7.31
C VAL A 228 11.60 11.00 -7.67
N SER A 229 10.94 9.98 -7.10
CA SER A 229 11.35 8.58 -7.25
C SER A 229 11.19 8.03 -8.68
N TYR A 230 10.28 8.61 -9.47
CA TYR A 230 10.11 8.30 -10.89
C TYR A 230 10.81 9.32 -11.82
N ARG A 231 11.60 10.26 -11.26
CA ARG A 231 12.40 11.25 -12.02
C ARG A 231 11.56 12.11 -12.97
N ILE A 232 10.33 12.45 -12.57
CA ILE A 232 9.40 13.18 -13.45
C ILE A 232 9.90 14.58 -13.77
N TYR A 233 10.76 15.16 -12.92
CA TYR A 233 11.45 16.42 -13.13
C TYR A 233 12.27 16.50 -14.45
N GLU A 234 12.61 15.36 -15.07
CA GLU A 234 13.30 15.33 -16.36
C GLU A 234 12.39 15.57 -17.57
N GLN A 235 11.08 15.55 -17.38
CA GLN A 235 10.10 15.56 -18.46
C GLN A 235 9.15 16.75 -18.43
N VAL A 236 9.34 17.69 -17.51
CA VAL A 236 8.41 18.79 -17.24
C VAL A 236 9.13 20.13 -17.13
N ALA A 237 8.43 21.22 -17.47
CA ALA A 237 8.94 22.58 -17.35
C ALA A 237 8.55 23.25 -16.03
N CYS A 238 7.45 22.83 -15.40
CA CYS A 238 6.98 23.43 -14.17
C CYS A 238 6.44 22.41 -13.18
N TYR A 239 6.67 22.69 -11.89
CA TYR A 239 6.14 21.96 -10.73
C TYR A 239 5.43 22.92 -9.78
N THR A 240 4.18 22.60 -9.44
CA THR A 240 3.36 23.30 -8.44
C THR A 240 3.22 22.35 -7.25
N PRO A 241 4.06 22.48 -6.20
CA PRO A 241 4.02 21.62 -5.02
C PRO A 241 2.82 21.91 -4.13
N ALA A 242 2.57 21.03 -3.13
CA ALA A 242 1.78 21.37 -1.97
C ALA A 242 2.43 22.52 -1.20
N THR A 243 1.62 23.36 -0.56
CA THR A 243 2.10 24.38 0.38
C THR A 243 2.03 23.87 1.82
N GLU A 244 2.60 24.61 2.78
CA GLU A 244 2.49 24.29 4.22
C GLU A 244 1.05 24.46 4.73
N ASP A 245 0.31 25.41 4.15
CA ASP A 245 -1.03 25.78 4.62
C ASP A 245 -2.13 24.91 4.00
N PHE A 246 -1.94 24.47 2.75
CA PHE A 246 -2.91 23.67 2.02
C PHE A 246 -2.29 22.81 0.93
N ALA A 247 -2.94 21.67 0.68
CA ALA A 247 -2.62 20.79 -0.45
C ALA A 247 -3.91 20.34 -1.12
N LEU A 248 -4.03 20.60 -2.42
CA LEU A 248 -5.17 20.10 -3.20
C LEU A 248 -5.10 18.57 -3.34
N TRP A 249 -3.90 18.03 -3.53
CA TRP A 249 -3.63 16.61 -3.65
C TRP A 249 -3.03 16.05 -2.36
N PHE A 250 -3.79 15.21 -1.66
CA PHE A 250 -3.34 14.48 -0.49
C PHE A 250 -3.94 13.07 -0.56
N MET A 251 -3.10 12.03 -0.53
CA MET A 251 -3.55 10.65 -0.76
C MET A 251 -3.18 9.74 0.40
N TYR A 252 -4.15 8.97 0.85
CA TYR A 252 -3.94 7.89 1.79
C TYR A 252 -3.28 6.69 1.09
N GLN A 253 -2.11 6.29 1.56
CA GLN A 253 -1.27 5.23 0.98
C GLN A 253 -0.75 4.29 2.08
N PRO A 254 -1.64 3.53 2.72
CA PRO A 254 -1.31 2.66 3.84
C PRO A 254 -0.48 1.46 3.42
N LEU A 255 0.17 0.83 4.41
CA LEU A 255 0.57 -0.56 4.34
C LEU A 255 -0.59 -1.42 4.85
N LEU A 256 -1.13 -2.24 3.98
CA LEU A 256 -2.27 -3.12 4.21
C LEU A 256 -1.81 -4.58 4.33
N MET A 257 -2.56 -5.37 5.09
CA MET A 257 -2.37 -6.80 5.24
C MET A 257 -3.69 -7.55 5.08
N ASN A 258 -3.64 -8.79 4.57
CA ASN A 258 -4.78 -9.70 4.64
C ASN A 258 -5.05 -10.04 6.10
N LYS A 259 -6.29 -9.84 6.56
CA LYS A 259 -6.67 -9.98 7.97
C LYS A 259 -6.61 -11.43 8.43
N SER A 260 -7.13 -12.36 7.65
CA SER A 260 -7.06 -13.80 7.95
C SER A 260 -5.61 -14.31 8.03
N THR A 261 -4.71 -13.80 7.18
CA THR A 261 -3.27 -14.10 7.28
C THR A 261 -2.69 -13.61 8.60
N PHE A 262 -3.00 -12.36 9.02
CA PHE A 262 -2.58 -11.84 10.31
C PHE A 262 -3.11 -12.67 11.49
N GLU A 263 -4.40 -13.01 11.49
CA GLU A 263 -5.04 -13.79 12.53
C GLU A 263 -4.49 -15.23 12.62
N GLY A 264 -3.95 -15.77 11.52
CA GLY A 264 -3.27 -17.07 11.46
C GLY A 264 -1.85 -17.09 12.03
N LEU A 265 -1.23 -15.93 12.28
CA LEU A 265 0.09 -15.83 12.90
C LEU A 265 0.02 -16.15 14.41
N SER A 266 1.15 -16.61 14.97
CA SER A 266 1.26 -16.76 16.43
C SER A 266 1.22 -15.38 17.12
N ALA A 267 0.89 -15.36 18.42
CA ALA A 267 0.85 -14.13 19.20
C ALA A 267 2.20 -13.37 19.18
N ASP A 268 3.32 -14.08 19.22
CA ASP A 268 4.65 -13.48 19.16
C ASP A 268 4.92 -12.85 17.79
N GLN A 269 4.49 -13.50 16.69
CA GLN A 269 4.59 -12.97 15.34
C GLN A 269 3.70 -11.74 15.14
N GLN A 270 2.46 -11.77 15.61
CA GLN A 270 1.55 -10.64 15.59
C GLN A 270 2.13 -9.44 16.35
N ASN A 271 2.63 -9.67 17.57
CA ASN A 271 3.23 -8.61 18.39
C ASN A 271 4.48 -8.01 17.72
N ALA A 272 5.35 -8.84 17.15
CA ALA A 272 6.53 -8.37 16.42
C ALA A 272 6.14 -7.51 15.20
N LEU A 273 5.14 -7.94 14.44
CA LEU A 273 4.64 -7.22 13.28
C LEU A 273 4.02 -5.87 13.66
N LEU A 274 3.20 -5.82 14.72
CA LEU A 274 2.59 -4.59 15.20
C LEU A 274 3.64 -3.61 15.76
N ALA A 275 4.63 -4.10 16.50
CA ALA A 275 5.71 -3.26 17.00
C ALA A 275 6.59 -2.68 15.87
N ALA A 276 6.82 -3.45 14.80
CA ALA A 276 7.53 -2.98 13.62
C ALA A 276 6.69 -1.96 12.83
N ALA A 277 5.38 -2.19 12.73
CA ALA A 277 4.44 -1.29 12.07
C ALA A 277 4.37 0.08 12.77
N GLU A 278 4.35 0.13 14.10
CA GLU A 278 4.37 1.39 14.88
C GLU A 278 5.61 2.23 14.57
N LYS A 279 6.79 1.60 14.50
CA LYS A 279 8.05 2.29 14.11
C LYS A 279 7.99 2.81 12.68
N ALA A 280 7.43 2.00 11.77
CA ALA A 280 7.30 2.37 10.37
C ALA A 280 6.31 3.52 10.17
N GLU A 281 5.23 3.59 10.95
CA GLU A 281 4.25 4.68 10.91
C GLU A 281 4.86 6.01 11.39
N ALA A 282 5.59 5.98 12.50
CA ALA A 282 6.30 7.15 13.01
C ALA A 282 7.30 7.70 11.97
N PHE A 283 8.08 6.81 11.35
CA PHE A 283 8.99 7.17 10.26
C PHE A 283 8.23 7.76 9.06
N TYR A 284 7.12 7.14 8.66
CA TYR A 284 6.35 7.56 7.49
C TYR A 284 5.82 8.98 7.65
N LEU A 285 5.24 9.29 8.82
CA LEU A 285 4.68 10.62 9.12
C LEU A 285 5.77 11.71 9.09
N GLU A 286 6.92 11.45 9.72
CA GLU A 286 8.01 12.41 9.77
C GLU A 286 8.67 12.61 8.41
N GLU A 287 8.97 11.52 7.71
CA GLU A 287 9.68 11.56 6.45
C GLU A 287 8.81 12.13 5.31
N ALA A 288 7.50 11.91 5.33
CA ALA A 288 6.58 12.50 4.35
C ALA A 288 6.63 14.03 4.34
N LYS A 289 6.66 14.66 5.53
CA LYS A 289 6.82 16.12 5.65
C LYS A 289 8.15 16.61 5.06
N LYS A 290 9.25 15.91 5.34
CA LYS A 290 10.57 16.26 4.82
C LYS A 290 10.65 16.16 3.30
N GLN A 291 9.99 15.14 2.73
CA GLN A 291 10.03 14.91 1.28
C GLN A 291 9.28 15.95 0.46
N ASP A 292 8.26 16.60 1.01
CA ASP A 292 7.59 17.69 0.32
C ASP A 292 8.55 18.86 0.05
N ALA A 293 9.27 19.32 1.08
CA ALA A 293 10.30 20.37 0.92
C ALA A 293 11.48 19.91 0.06
N ALA A 294 11.94 18.66 0.24
CA ALA A 294 13.05 18.11 -0.54
C ALA A 294 12.72 17.99 -2.03
N SER A 295 11.45 17.69 -2.38
CA SER A 295 11.02 17.60 -3.78
C SER A 295 11.19 18.93 -4.53
N VAL A 296 10.86 20.05 -3.89
CA VAL A 296 11.03 21.39 -4.48
C VAL A 296 12.49 21.61 -4.87
N LYS A 297 13.42 21.28 -3.97
CA LYS A 297 14.85 21.42 -4.25
C LYS A 297 15.31 20.55 -5.43
N VAL A 298 14.85 19.30 -5.50
CA VAL A 298 15.20 18.38 -6.62
C VAL A 298 14.76 18.96 -7.96
N PHE A 299 13.55 19.53 -8.03
CA PHE A 299 13.04 20.15 -9.25
C PHE A 299 13.79 21.43 -9.60
N GLN A 300 14.10 22.30 -8.62
CA GLN A 300 14.94 23.50 -8.82
C GLN A 300 16.34 23.14 -9.35
N ASP A 301 17.00 22.15 -8.74
CA ASP A 301 18.33 21.69 -9.16
C ASP A 301 18.31 21.10 -10.58
N ALA A 302 17.16 20.59 -11.04
CA ALA A 302 16.94 20.12 -12.41
C ALA A 302 16.58 21.24 -13.39
N GLY A 303 16.46 22.50 -12.94
CA GLY A 303 16.12 23.65 -13.78
C GLY A 303 14.62 23.78 -14.08
N VAL A 304 13.77 23.09 -13.33
CA VAL A 304 12.31 23.16 -13.46
C VAL A 304 11.79 24.39 -12.71
N GLU A 305 10.88 25.13 -13.33
CA GLU A 305 10.18 26.25 -12.69
C GLU A 305 9.31 25.75 -11.52
N ILE A 306 9.37 26.48 -10.40
CA ILE A 306 8.50 26.22 -9.23
C ILE A 306 7.43 27.29 -9.18
N ALA A 307 6.19 26.89 -9.37
CA ALA A 307 5.03 27.77 -9.18
C ALA A 307 4.45 27.55 -7.79
N SER A 308 3.82 28.60 -7.25
CA SER A 308 3.05 28.52 -5.99
C SER A 308 1.57 28.66 -6.31
N MET A 309 0.76 27.73 -5.82
CA MET A 309 -0.69 27.86 -5.85
C MET A 309 -1.11 28.94 -4.84
N SER A 310 -1.86 29.93 -5.27
CA SER A 310 -2.42 30.95 -4.38
C SER A 310 -3.61 30.39 -3.59
N ALA A 311 -3.98 31.06 -2.50
CA ALA A 311 -5.20 30.71 -1.75
C ALA A 311 -6.45 30.83 -2.64
N GLU A 312 -6.49 31.83 -3.54
CA GLU A 312 -7.59 32.04 -4.50
C GLU A 312 -7.67 30.87 -5.50
N ASP A 313 -6.54 30.41 -6.05
CA ASP A 313 -6.49 29.25 -6.93
C ASP A 313 -6.93 27.97 -6.20
N PHE A 314 -6.48 27.79 -4.96
CA PHE A 314 -6.90 26.65 -4.14
C PHE A 314 -8.40 26.64 -3.87
N ASP A 315 -8.97 27.81 -3.52
CA ASP A 315 -10.41 27.95 -3.30
C ASP A 315 -11.21 27.72 -4.60
N ALA A 316 -10.70 28.17 -5.75
CA ALA A 316 -11.30 27.88 -7.05
C ALA A 316 -11.32 26.37 -7.35
N TRP A 317 -10.22 25.66 -7.09
CA TRP A 317 -10.17 24.20 -7.22
C TRP A 317 -11.13 23.50 -6.25
N ARG A 318 -11.19 23.95 -4.98
CA ARG A 318 -12.11 23.38 -3.99
C ARG A 318 -13.57 23.58 -4.40
N ALA A 319 -13.93 24.77 -4.84
CA ALA A 319 -15.29 25.06 -5.31
C ALA A 319 -15.68 24.15 -6.48
N LEU A 320 -14.77 23.97 -7.44
CA LEU A 320 -14.97 23.04 -8.56
C LEU A 320 -15.11 21.59 -8.07
N ALA A 321 -14.25 21.14 -7.15
CA ALA A 321 -14.32 19.80 -6.59
C ALA A 321 -15.64 19.54 -5.86
N GLN A 322 -16.17 20.54 -5.11
CA GLN A 322 -17.47 20.44 -4.43
C GLN A 322 -18.61 20.24 -5.44
N GLU A 323 -18.57 20.96 -6.57
CA GLU A 323 -19.58 20.84 -7.62
C GLU A 323 -19.47 19.55 -8.46
N THR A 324 -18.32 18.90 -8.46
CA THR A 324 -18.03 17.68 -9.22
C THR A 324 -17.80 16.47 -8.34
N SER A 325 -16.57 16.30 -7.84
CA SER A 325 -16.10 15.10 -7.13
C SER A 325 -16.89 14.80 -5.87
N TYR A 326 -17.19 15.83 -5.05
CA TYR A 326 -17.93 15.64 -3.79
C TYR A 326 -19.38 15.22 -4.07
N LYS A 327 -20.09 15.93 -4.97
CA LYS A 327 -21.46 15.59 -5.34
C LYS A 327 -21.56 14.19 -5.96
N LEU A 328 -20.62 13.86 -6.85
CA LEU A 328 -20.63 12.55 -7.51
C LEU A 328 -20.26 11.42 -6.54
N PHE A 329 -19.38 11.68 -5.57
CA PHE A 329 -19.08 10.71 -4.51
C PHE A 329 -20.32 10.40 -3.68
N VAL A 330 -21.04 11.43 -3.22
CA VAL A 330 -22.28 11.25 -2.45
C VAL A 330 -23.36 10.53 -3.26
N ALA A 331 -23.44 10.78 -4.56
CA ALA A 331 -24.39 10.10 -5.44
C ALA A 331 -24.05 8.64 -5.72
N ASP A 332 -22.76 8.31 -5.81
CA ASP A 332 -22.28 6.98 -6.20
C ASP A 332 -22.08 6.02 -5.01
N VAL A 333 -21.94 6.52 -3.78
CA VAL A 333 -21.64 5.73 -2.58
C VAL A 333 -22.85 5.76 -1.64
N PRO A 334 -23.46 4.62 -1.27
CA PRO A 334 -24.70 4.56 -0.51
C PRO A 334 -24.66 5.30 0.84
N ASP A 335 -23.52 5.27 1.54
CA ASP A 335 -23.24 5.99 2.78
C ASP A 335 -22.25 7.16 2.56
N GLY A 336 -22.18 7.65 1.34
CA GLY A 336 -21.20 8.66 0.92
C GLY A 336 -21.31 9.98 1.64
N GLN A 337 -22.54 10.44 1.95
CA GLN A 337 -22.75 11.67 2.70
C GLN A 337 -22.24 11.53 4.13
N ASP A 338 -22.57 10.43 4.82
CA ASP A 338 -22.14 10.19 6.21
C ASP A 338 -20.60 10.10 6.31
N LEU A 339 -19.97 9.37 5.38
CA LEU A 339 -18.50 9.28 5.31
C LEU A 339 -17.86 10.65 5.05
N LEU A 340 -18.42 11.43 4.14
CA LEU A 340 -17.93 12.77 3.83
C LEU A 340 -18.07 13.71 5.03
N ASP A 341 -19.21 13.68 5.71
CA ASP A 341 -19.47 14.50 6.91
C ASP A 341 -18.52 14.14 8.05
N MET A 342 -18.27 12.83 8.28
CA MET A 342 -17.26 12.37 9.24
C MET A 342 -15.86 12.89 8.91
N ALA A 343 -15.47 12.87 7.63
CA ALA A 343 -14.15 13.35 7.20
C ALA A 343 -14.03 14.88 7.34
N LEU A 344 -15.08 15.63 7.00
CA LEU A 344 -15.13 17.10 7.10
C LEU A 344 -15.18 17.59 8.56
N ALA A 345 -15.68 16.77 9.48
CA ALA A 345 -15.76 17.10 10.91
C ALA A 345 -14.40 17.03 11.63
N VAL A 346 -13.37 16.48 11.00
CA VAL A 346 -12.02 16.45 11.56
C VAL A 346 -11.35 17.81 11.34
N GLU A 347 -11.02 18.50 12.45
CA GLU A 347 -10.38 19.83 12.44
C GLU A 347 -8.84 19.78 12.50
#